data_98b09cb60a6cf74cd9c2827feb09c37d
#
_entry.id   98b09cb60a6cf74cd9c2827feb09c37d
#
_cell.length_a   1.000
_cell.length_b   1.000
_cell.length_c   1.000
_cell.angle_alpha   90.00
_cell.angle_beta   90.00
_cell.angle_gamma   90.00
#
_symmetry.space_group_name_H-M   'P 1'
#
loop_
_entity.id
_entity.type
_entity.pdbx_description
1 polymer ?
#
loop_
_entity_poly.entity_id
_entity_poly.type
_entity_poly.pdbx_seq_one_letter_code
_entity_poly.pdbx_strand_id
1 'polypeptide(L)'
;METINQTFNRIVELTKANPTSTGGQHSGLCPAHNDRSPSLSLTLTEDRILIKCHSGCSIDQICDCLRIRKSDLFRKCETNTGNKSTPNKKKNANQVNPNGKVRFFSSKHKKWVTENSRYTYQKVDGSDAFYVIRAEPKDFRPMTTDGRLSLEGVGRVPYRLPELLQGIKDSKPILFLEGEKDADSIAEMGFVATTFVGGTGKWRDEYLEYFRGADIVLVPDNDHPGIKGMQDIAEHLHGTTKSMKVLELTGLVERTDKHGKDFSDWADIDGNDQKKLNEFISDAPEWSPLEVYDENLAFVEELNLKHLVTMIGGKTTVVNEVHDPAMERNILTYSTPTDFKNYYSNRFITIDDRPVSIGNYWFKHPSRLSLIHI
;
A
#
# COMPACT_ATOMS: atom_id res chain seq x y z
N MET A 1 -1.46 38.65 6.88
CA MET A 1 -1.58 37.24 6.49
C MET A 1 -3.04 36.87 6.42
N GLU A 2 -3.46 36.12 5.43
CA GLU A 2 -4.86 35.71 5.28
C GLU A 2 -5.25 34.73 6.39
N THR A 3 -6.41 34.92 7.01
CA THR A 3 -6.95 33.99 8.03
C THR A 3 -7.53 32.76 7.36
N ILE A 4 -7.69 31.63 8.10
CA ILE A 4 -8.28 30.40 7.55
C ILE A 4 -9.69 30.64 6.97
N ASN A 5 -10.47 31.52 7.61
CA ASN A 5 -11.81 31.90 7.13
C ASN A 5 -11.73 32.67 5.81
N GLN A 6 -10.77 33.57 5.66
CA GLN A 6 -10.54 34.30 4.41
C GLN A 6 -10.09 33.37 3.30
N THR A 7 -9.17 32.43 3.61
CA THR A 7 -8.75 31.39 2.65
C THR A 7 -9.93 30.51 2.24
N PHE A 8 -10.78 30.09 3.20
CA PHE A 8 -11.97 29.28 2.89
C PHE A 8 -12.94 30.02 1.97
N ASN A 9 -13.27 31.27 2.30
CA ASN A 9 -14.18 32.07 1.48
C ASN A 9 -13.66 32.29 0.07
N ARG A 10 -12.34 32.53 -0.09
CA ARG A 10 -11.69 32.62 -1.39
C ARG A 10 -11.79 31.33 -2.20
N ILE A 11 -11.58 30.17 -1.56
CA ILE A 11 -11.74 28.86 -2.21
C ILE A 11 -13.20 28.65 -2.63
N VAL A 12 -14.17 28.96 -1.79
CA VAL A 12 -15.60 28.87 -2.09
C VAL A 12 -15.94 29.72 -3.33
N GLU A 13 -15.45 30.96 -3.41
CA GLU A 13 -15.66 31.84 -4.54
C GLU A 13 -15.02 31.29 -5.84
N LEU A 14 -13.75 30.89 -5.79
CA LEU A 14 -13.01 30.36 -6.95
C LEU A 14 -13.61 29.09 -7.51
N THR A 15 -14.16 28.23 -6.65
CA THR A 15 -14.76 26.94 -7.02
C THR A 15 -16.27 27.02 -7.24
N LYS A 16 -16.87 28.21 -7.10
CA LYS A 16 -18.31 28.44 -7.16
C LYS A 16 -19.10 27.49 -6.24
N ALA A 17 -18.54 27.22 -5.06
CA ALA A 17 -19.12 26.26 -4.14
C ALA A 17 -20.31 26.83 -3.40
N ASN A 18 -21.38 26.03 -3.30
CA ASN A 18 -22.61 26.37 -2.58
C ASN A 18 -22.77 25.48 -1.34
N PRO A 19 -23.39 25.99 -0.27
CA PRO A 19 -23.70 25.15 0.90
C PRO A 19 -24.59 23.98 0.53
N THR A 20 -24.33 22.84 1.12
CA THR A 20 -25.17 21.64 0.98
C THR A 20 -26.14 21.52 2.15
N SER A 21 -27.14 20.66 2.03
CA SER A 21 -28.09 20.35 3.12
C SER A 21 -27.45 19.70 4.35
N THR A 22 -26.24 19.19 4.22
CA THR A 22 -25.41 18.67 5.32
C THR A 22 -24.65 19.84 5.94
N GLY A 23 -24.97 20.20 7.18
CA GLY A 23 -24.47 21.39 7.84
C GLY A 23 -22.94 21.58 7.76
N GLY A 24 -22.51 22.76 7.27
CA GLY A 24 -21.11 23.16 7.20
C GLY A 24 -20.32 22.67 5.97
N GLN A 25 -20.91 21.85 5.11
CA GLN A 25 -20.27 21.39 3.86
C GLN A 25 -20.71 22.24 2.67
N HIS A 26 -19.76 22.50 1.75
CA HIS A 26 -20.01 23.18 0.47
C HIS A 26 -19.65 22.23 -0.67
N SER A 27 -20.36 22.33 -1.79
CA SER A 27 -20.09 21.59 -3.02
C SER A 27 -19.85 22.57 -4.17
N GLY A 28 -18.73 22.39 -4.90
CA GLY A 28 -18.30 23.28 -5.98
C GLY A 28 -17.61 22.55 -7.11
N LEU A 29 -17.16 23.32 -8.11
CA LEU A 29 -16.43 22.80 -9.25
C LEU A 29 -14.97 22.60 -8.90
N CYS A 30 -14.40 21.43 -9.27
CA CYS A 30 -12.97 21.18 -9.05
C CYS A 30 -12.12 21.92 -10.09
N PRO A 31 -11.14 22.73 -9.67
CA PRO A 31 -10.29 23.49 -10.59
C PRO A 31 -9.20 22.64 -11.26
N ALA A 32 -8.98 21.42 -10.78
CA ALA A 32 -7.91 20.54 -11.23
C ALA A 32 -8.31 19.60 -12.40
N HIS A 33 -9.56 19.65 -12.87
CA HIS A 33 -10.02 18.98 -14.08
C HIS A 33 -11.17 19.77 -14.72
N ASN A 34 -11.55 19.42 -15.94
CA ASN A 34 -12.68 20.06 -16.63
C ASN A 34 -14.01 19.61 -16.02
N ASP A 35 -14.40 20.26 -14.91
CA ASP A 35 -15.56 19.91 -14.11
C ASP A 35 -16.82 20.62 -14.65
N ARG A 36 -17.82 19.82 -15.06
CA ARG A 36 -19.12 20.33 -15.57
C ARG A 36 -20.25 20.20 -14.54
N SER A 37 -20.00 19.49 -13.45
CA SER A 37 -20.94 19.28 -12.34
C SER A 37 -20.15 19.26 -11.03
N PRO A 38 -20.68 19.86 -9.94
CA PRO A 38 -19.95 19.98 -8.68
C PRO A 38 -19.41 18.64 -8.17
N SER A 39 -18.09 18.46 -8.22
CA SER A 39 -17.37 17.27 -7.74
C SER A 39 -16.43 17.57 -6.57
N LEU A 40 -16.32 18.83 -6.16
CA LEU A 40 -15.44 19.25 -5.06
C LEU A 40 -16.25 19.47 -3.78
N SER A 41 -15.91 18.75 -2.72
CA SER A 41 -16.44 18.97 -1.37
C SER A 41 -15.48 19.81 -0.54
N LEU A 42 -16.00 20.82 0.13
CA LEU A 42 -15.27 21.74 1.01
C LEU A 42 -15.94 21.77 2.38
N THR A 43 -15.16 21.69 3.45
CA THR A 43 -15.65 21.83 4.82
C THR A 43 -14.65 22.64 5.64
N LEU A 44 -15.12 23.70 6.28
CA LEU A 44 -14.32 24.45 7.25
C LEU A 44 -14.52 23.86 8.64
N THR A 45 -13.43 23.46 9.27
CA THR A 45 -13.39 23.03 10.68
C THR A 45 -12.70 24.10 11.52
N GLU A 46 -12.66 23.92 12.83
CA GLU A 46 -12.01 24.89 13.74
C GLU A 46 -10.53 25.12 13.42
N ASP A 47 -9.83 24.08 12.87
CA ASP A 47 -8.39 24.08 12.70
C ASP A 47 -7.93 23.96 11.23
N ARG A 48 -8.80 23.56 10.30
CA ARG A 48 -8.44 23.33 8.91
C ARG A 48 -9.59 23.42 7.91
N ILE A 49 -9.24 23.54 6.64
CA ILE A 49 -10.15 23.40 5.49
C ILE A 49 -9.96 21.99 4.95
N LEU A 50 -11.03 21.20 4.93
CA LEU A 50 -11.06 19.89 4.28
C LEU A 50 -11.50 20.05 2.83
N ILE A 51 -10.73 19.50 1.90
CA ILE A 51 -11.01 19.53 0.45
C ILE A 51 -10.94 18.12 -0.08
N LYS A 52 -11.96 17.70 -0.84
CA LYS A 52 -11.98 16.40 -1.52
C LYS A 52 -12.64 16.52 -2.89
N CYS A 53 -11.92 16.12 -3.93
CA CYS A 53 -12.50 15.90 -5.26
C CYS A 53 -13.01 14.46 -5.38
N HIS A 54 -14.29 14.28 -5.75
CA HIS A 54 -14.90 12.97 -5.93
C HIS A 54 -14.53 12.32 -7.27
N SER A 55 -13.94 13.11 -8.20
CA SER A 55 -13.39 12.61 -9.47
C SER A 55 -11.90 12.17 -9.36
N GLY A 56 -11.32 12.20 -8.15
CA GLY A 56 -9.99 11.62 -7.89
C GLY A 56 -8.80 12.57 -7.99
N CYS A 57 -8.99 13.89 -8.20
CA CYS A 57 -7.86 14.82 -8.19
C CYS A 57 -7.19 14.87 -6.81
N SER A 58 -5.85 14.90 -6.79
CA SER A 58 -5.09 15.03 -5.55
C SER A 58 -5.20 16.44 -4.96
N ILE A 59 -4.96 16.55 -3.65
CA ILE A 59 -4.96 17.84 -2.96
C ILE A 59 -3.87 18.79 -3.50
N ASP A 60 -2.75 18.25 -3.99
CA ASP A 60 -1.67 19.02 -4.60
C ASP A 60 -2.15 19.69 -5.88
N GLN A 61 -2.74 18.93 -6.80
CA GLN A 61 -3.29 19.45 -8.04
C GLN A 61 -4.34 20.55 -7.79
N ILE A 62 -5.20 20.34 -6.78
CA ILE A 62 -6.22 21.35 -6.42
C ILE A 62 -5.57 22.60 -5.86
N CYS A 63 -4.60 22.47 -4.96
CA CYS A 63 -3.89 23.62 -4.38
C CYS A 63 -3.11 24.42 -5.43
N ASP A 64 -2.44 23.75 -6.37
CA ASP A 64 -1.70 24.39 -7.46
C ASP A 64 -2.64 25.20 -8.35
N CYS A 65 -3.79 24.64 -8.75
CA CYS A 65 -4.79 25.34 -9.54
C CYS A 65 -5.39 26.56 -8.80
N LEU A 66 -5.60 26.44 -7.48
CA LEU A 66 -6.09 27.53 -6.63
C LEU A 66 -5.01 28.56 -6.26
N ARG A 67 -3.74 28.28 -6.60
CA ARG A 67 -2.56 29.07 -6.21
C ARG A 67 -2.47 29.31 -4.70
N ILE A 68 -2.70 28.24 -3.93
CA ILE A 68 -2.57 28.21 -2.47
C ILE A 68 -1.58 27.14 -2.08
N ARG A 69 -0.92 27.29 -0.93
CA ARG A 69 -0.06 26.25 -0.36
C ARG A 69 -0.91 25.34 0.51
N LYS A 70 -0.57 24.05 0.60
CA LYS A 70 -1.20 23.13 1.56
C LYS A 70 -1.23 23.67 3.00
N SER A 71 -0.18 24.41 3.39
CA SER A 71 -0.11 25.05 4.70
C SER A 71 -1.20 26.10 4.92
N ASP A 72 -1.74 26.69 3.86
CA ASP A 72 -2.78 27.73 3.97
C ASP A 72 -4.16 27.12 4.24
N LEU A 73 -4.30 25.80 4.12
CA LEU A 73 -5.49 25.03 4.51
C LEU A 73 -5.58 24.79 6.02
N PHE A 74 -4.58 25.21 6.81
CA PHE A 74 -4.53 25.01 8.25
C PHE A 74 -4.46 26.36 8.96
N ARG A 75 -5.07 26.43 10.18
CA ARG A 75 -4.98 27.62 11.02
C ARG A 75 -3.52 27.85 11.41
N LYS A 76 -2.97 29.01 11.07
CA LYS A 76 -1.64 29.43 11.53
C LYS A 76 -1.74 29.75 13.02
N CYS A 77 -0.93 29.09 13.84
CA CYS A 77 -0.77 29.43 15.25
C CYS A 77 0.00 30.75 15.32
N GLU A 78 -0.65 31.85 15.75
CA GLU A 78 0.05 33.08 16.07
C GLU A 78 0.85 32.83 17.35
N THR A 79 2.15 32.98 17.29
CA THR A 79 3.03 32.99 18.46
C THR A 79 2.85 34.32 19.17
N ASN A 80 1.86 34.41 20.05
CA ASN A 80 1.77 35.53 21.00
C ASN A 80 2.45 35.12 22.32
N THR A 81 3.55 35.79 22.61
CA THR A 81 4.14 35.89 23.95
C THR A 81 3.14 36.55 24.91
N GLY A 82 2.47 35.78 25.74
CA GLY A 82 1.55 36.32 26.77
C GLY A 82 0.82 35.19 27.50
N ASN A 83 1.24 34.94 28.73
CA ASN A 83 0.64 34.02 29.66
C ASN A 83 -0.88 34.16 29.76
N LYS A 84 -1.64 33.12 29.36
CA LYS A 84 -2.91 32.75 30.02
C LYS A 84 -3.15 31.25 29.81
N SER A 85 -3.27 30.56 30.92
CA SER A 85 -3.59 29.14 31.04
C SER A 85 -4.95 28.81 30.44
N THR A 86 -4.97 27.99 29.38
CA THR A 86 -6.15 27.29 28.89
C THR A 86 -5.94 25.78 29.06
N PRO A 87 -7.00 24.99 29.30
CA PRO A 87 -6.84 23.59 29.72
C PRO A 87 -6.17 22.76 28.65
N ASN A 88 -5.06 22.16 29.02
CA ASN A 88 -4.19 21.29 28.30
C ASN A 88 -4.97 20.16 27.56
N LYS A 89 -5.17 20.27 26.26
CA LYS A 89 -5.09 19.06 25.42
C LYS A 89 -3.64 18.60 25.50
N LYS A 90 -3.39 17.60 26.33
CA LYS A 90 -2.08 16.97 26.50
C LYS A 90 -1.51 16.66 25.14
N LYS A 91 -0.52 17.45 24.68
CA LYS A 91 0.43 17.00 23.69
C LYS A 91 0.97 15.69 24.25
N ASN A 92 0.82 14.59 23.55
CA ASN A 92 1.55 13.35 23.82
C ASN A 92 3.03 13.67 23.63
N ALA A 93 3.63 14.32 24.63
CA ALA A 93 5.07 14.46 24.68
C ALA A 93 5.63 13.05 24.86
N ASN A 94 6.47 12.62 23.95
CA ASN A 94 7.26 11.42 24.08
C ASN A 94 7.99 11.51 25.41
N GLN A 95 7.61 10.70 26.38
CA GLN A 95 8.32 10.67 27.64
C GLN A 95 9.56 9.80 27.41
N VAL A 96 10.71 10.44 27.27
CA VAL A 96 11.98 9.76 27.39
C VAL A 96 12.17 9.54 28.89
N ASN A 97 12.31 8.28 29.30
CA ASN A 97 12.56 7.96 30.71
C ASN A 97 14.02 8.36 31.09
N PRO A 98 14.38 8.37 32.38
CA PRO A 98 15.72 8.72 32.85
C PRO A 98 16.85 7.91 32.17
N ASN A 99 16.54 6.72 31.65
CA ASN A 99 17.50 5.85 30.93
C ASN A 99 17.54 6.11 29.42
N GLY A 100 16.97 7.21 28.93
CA GLY A 100 16.97 7.57 27.50
C GLY A 100 16.00 6.77 26.62
N LYS A 101 15.20 5.86 27.20
CA LYS A 101 14.24 5.03 26.45
C LYS A 101 12.94 5.77 26.19
N VAL A 102 12.39 5.60 24.99
CA VAL A 102 11.12 6.19 24.57
C VAL A 102 9.94 5.45 25.23
N ARG A 103 8.93 6.21 25.69
CA ARG A 103 7.65 5.68 26.13
C ARG A 103 6.53 6.27 25.30
N PHE A 104 5.58 5.43 24.91
CA PHE A 104 4.39 5.87 24.20
C PHE A 104 3.15 5.09 24.63
N PHE A 105 1.97 5.68 24.38
CA PHE A 105 0.71 4.99 24.67
C PHE A 105 0.39 4.02 23.54
N SER A 106 0.28 2.73 23.87
CA SER A 106 -0.13 1.68 22.94
C SER A 106 -1.65 1.64 22.84
N SER A 107 -2.18 1.95 21.67
CA SER A 107 -3.61 1.79 21.40
C SER A 107 -4.04 0.31 21.39
N LYS A 108 -3.10 -0.59 21.02
CA LYS A 108 -3.31 -2.04 21.01
C LYS A 108 -3.49 -2.58 22.43
N HIS A 109 -2.62 -2.19 23.35
CA HIS A 109 -2.59 -2.69 24.73
C HIS A 109 -3.32 -1.80 25.73
N LYS A 110 -3.83 -0.62 25.31
CA LYS A 110 -4.52 0.38 26.15
C LYS A 110 -3.70 0.84 27.35
N LYS A 111 -2.37 0.86 27.24
CA LYS A 111 -1.45 1.27 28.30
C LYS A 111 -0.17 1.92 27.73
N TRP A 112 0.59 2.57 28.63
CA TRP A 112 1.91 3.06 28.30
C TRP A 112 2.88 1.89 28.21
N VAL A 113 3.63 1.83 27.11
CA VAL A 113 4.67 0.83 26.85
C VAL A 113 6.02 1.52 26.74
N THR A 114 7.09 0.76 26.99
CA THR A 114 8.47 1.27 27.00
C THR A 114 9.27 0.59 25.90
N GLU A 115 10.12 1.35 25.28
CA GLU A 115 11.09 0.88 24.28
C GLU A 115 11.90 -0.31 24.83
N ASN A 116 11.88 -1.40 24.07
CA ASN A 116 12.72 -2.56 24.28
C ASN A 116 13.91 -2.56 23.31
N SER A 117 13.64 -2.31 22.01
CA SER A 117 14.64 -2.24 20.94
C SER A 117 14.35 -1.07 20.01
N ARG A 118 15.38 -0.61 19.32
CA ARG A 118 15.31 0.44 18.31
C ARG A 118 16.00 -0.01 17.05
N TYR A 119 15.28 0.04 15.93
CA TYR A 119 15.80 -0.24 14.60
C TYR A 119 16.06 1.08 13.89
N THR A 120 17.28 1.29 13.41
CA THR A 120 17.71 2.51 12.72
C THR A 120 17.60 2.31 11.22
N TYR A 121 16.76 3.09 10.58
CA TYR A 121 16.68 3.18 9.13
C TYR A 121 17.63 4.27 8.66
N GLN A 122 18.47 3.95 7.69
CA GLN A 122 19.53 4.83 7.19
C GLN A 122 19.27 5.23 5.75
N LYS A 123 19.73 6.42 5.39
CA LYS A 123 19.77 6.88 4.00
C LYS A 123 20.94 6.24 3.26
N VAL A 124 21.02 6.48 1.95
CA VAL A 124 22.11 5.99 1.09
C VAL A 124 23.50 6.43 1.59
N ASP A 125 23.60 7.61 2.19
CA ASP A 125 24.85 8.17 2.72
C ASP A 125 25.19 7.64 4.14
N GLY A 126 24.39 6.71 4.68
CA GLY A 126 24.57 6.15 6.02
C GLY A 126 24.03 7.01 7.16
N SER A 127 23.53 8.22 6.88
CA SER A 127 22.90 9.05 7.91
C SER A 127 21.53 8.49 8.30
N ASP A 128 21.12 8.72 9.54
CA ASP A 128 19.83 8.25 10.04
C ASP A 128 18.67 8.92 9.29
N ALA A 129 17.75 8.11 8.78
CA ALA A 129 16.52 8.55 8.15
C ALA A 129 15.38 8.65 9.18
N PHE A 130 15.18 7.59 9.94
CA PHE A 130 14.21 7.47 11.02
C PHE A 130 14.46 6.21 11.83
N TYR A 131 13.68 6.03 12.90
CA TYR A 131 13.76 4.86 13.77
C TYR A 131 12.42 4.13 13.82
N VAL A 132 12.46 2.83 14.10
CA VAL A 132 11.31 2.04 14.53
C VAL A 132 11.56 1.57 15.96
N ILE A 133 10.69 1.99 16.87
CA ILE A 133 10.77 1.63 18.28
C ILE A 133 9.91 0.38 18.49
N ARG A 134 10.52 -0.70 18.95
CA ARG A 134 9.83 -1.88 19.45
C ARG A 134 9.68 -1.78 20.95
N ALA A 135 8.47 -1.95 21.43
CA ALA A 135 8.15 -1.86 22.86
C ALA A 135 7.72 -3.21 23.43
N GLU A 136 7.74 -3.26 24.77
CA GLU A 136 7.20 -4.37 25.54
C GLU A 136 6.00 -3.90 26.37
N PRO A 137 4.80 -4.56 26.29
CA PRO A 137 4.42 -5.66 25.36
C PRO A 137 4.54 -5.27 23.89
N LYS A 138 4.71 -6.26 23.02
CA LYS A 138 5.01 -6.09 21.57
C LYS A 138 4.08 -5.08 20.89
N ASP A 139 4.59 -3.90 20.65
CA ASP A 139 4.00 -2.84 19.84
C ASP A 139 5.14 -2.09 19.14
N PHE A 140 4.84 -1.47 18.02
CA PHE A 140 5.82 -0.77 17.20
C PHE A 140 5.40 0.68 17.01
N ARG A 141 6.38 1.58 17.05
CA ARG A 141 6.13 2.98 16.78
C ARG A 141 7.28 3.59 15.98
N PRO A 142 7.02 4.06 14.77
CA PRO A 142 8.04 4.78 14.02
C PRO A 142 8.28 6.15 14.65
N MET A 143 9.54 6.60 14.61
CA MET A 143 10.00 7.86 15.18
C MET A 143 10.98 8.55 14.26
N THR A 144 10.82 9.84 14.03
CA THR A 144 11.78 10.67 13.30
C THR A 144 13.06 10.90 14.09
N THR A 145 14.12 11.35 13.44
CA THR A 145 15.39 11.68 14.08
C THR A 145 15.30 12.81 15.09
N ASP A 146 14.29 13.69 14.96
CA ASP A 146 13.96 14.76 15.94
C ASP A 146 13.00 14.29 17.04
N GLY A 147 12.69 12.99 17.12
CA GLY A 147 11.93 12.38 18.21
C GLY A 147 10.40 12.41 18.07
N ARG A 148 9.83 12.82 16.93
CA ARG A 148 8.37 12.74 16.68
C ARG A 148 7.96 11.29 16.42
N LEU A 149 6.92 10.80 17.08
CA LEU A 149 6.36 9.45 16.86
C LEU A 149 5.41 9.40 15.65
N SER A 150 5.89 9.88 14.50
CA SER A 150 5.20 9.87 13.22
C SER A 150 6.24 10.03 12.13
N LEU A 151 6.02 9.38 10.99
CA LEU A 151 6.84 9.58 9.79
C LEU A 151 6.13 10.43 8.73
N GLU A 152 5.17 11.25 9.12
CA GLU A 152 4.53 12.19 8.20
C GLU A 152 5.58 13.17 7.63
N GLY A 153 5.64 13.28 6.30
CA GLY A 153 6.62 14.13 5.62
C GLY A 153 8.05 13.57 5.56
N VAL A 154 8.28 12.33 6.00
CA VAL A 154 9.59 11.66 5.92
C VAL A 154 9.55 10.61 4.82
N GLY A 155 10.50 10.68 3.87
CA GLY A 155 10.69 9.64 2.84
C GLY A 155 10.98 8.28 3.49
N ARG A 156 10.45 7.22 2.89
CA ARG A 156 10.65 5.86 3.38
C ARG A 156 11.80 5.22 2.61
N VAL A 157 12.61 4.49 3.35
CA VAL A 157 13.72 3.71 2.80
C VAL A 157 13.60 2.27 3.30
N PRO A 158 14.17 1.28 2.58
CA PRO A 158 14.34 -0.07 3.11
C PRO A 158 15.22 -0.09 4.36
N TYR A 159 15.02 -1.05 5.23
CA TYR A 159 15.89 -1.29 6.37
C TYR A 159 17.29 -1.72 5.89
N ARG A 160 18.36 -1.25 6.56
CA ARG A 160 19.78 -1.53 6.20
C ARG A 160 20.10 -1.15 4.75
N LEU A 161 19.59 0.00 4.30
CA LEU A 161 19.74 0.46 2.91
C LEU A 161 21.20 0.54 2.41
N PRO A 162 22.18 1.03 3.19
CA PRO A 162 23.58 1.05 2.72
C PRO A 162 24.11 -0.35 2.39
N GLU A 163 23.85 -1.33 3.26
CA GLU A 163 24.25 -2.72 3.07
C GLU A 163 23.50 -3.39 1.92
N LEU A 164 22.20 -3.10 1.76
CA LEU A 164 21.41 -3.54 0.62
C LEU A 164 22.03 -3.10 -0.69
N LEU A 165 22.31 -1.81 -0.84
CA LEU A 165 22.88 -1.24 -2.07
C LEU A 165 24.29 -1.77 -2.35
N GLN A 166 25.10 -1.98 -1.29
CA GLN A 166 26.42 -2.59 -1.43
C GLN A 166 26.31 -4.06 -1.84
N GLY A 167 25.37 -4.80 -1.24
CA GLY A 167 25.09 -6.19 -1.61
C GLY A 167 24.70 -6.36 -3.07
N ILE A 168 23.85 -5.47 -3.59
CA ILE A 168 23.48 -5.46 -5.02
C ILE A 168 24.69 -5.23 -5.92
N LYS A 169 25.56 -4.26 -5.58
CA LYS A 169 26.81 -4.00 -6.31
C LYS A 169 27.73 -5.20 -6.32
N ASP A 170 27.81 -5.90 -5.20
CA ASP A 170 28.64 -7.10 -5.01
C ASP A 170 27.98 -8.37 -5.59
N SER A 171 26.81 -8.24 -6.24
CA SER A 171 25.99 -9.36 -6.77
C SER A 171 25.69 -10.44 -5.72
N LYS A 172 25.48 -10.02 -4.48
CA LYS A 172 25.05 -10.91 -3.39
C LYS A 172 23.53 -11.07 -3.37
N PRO A 173 23.03 -12.25 -3.02
CA PRO A 173 21.59 -12.41 -2.78
C PRO A 173 21.14 -11.53 -1.61
N ILE A 174 20.00 -10.87 -1.78
CA ILE A 174 19.38 -9.99 -0.79
C ILE A 174 18.20 -10.74 -0.19
N LEU A 175 18.27 -11.07 1.09
CA LEU A 175 17.19 -11.73 1.80
C LEU A 175 16.17 -10.68 2.27
N PHE A 176 14.93 -10.87 1.88
CA PHE A 176 13.84 -9.97 2.24
C PHE A 176 12.95 -10.65 3.29
N LEU A 177 12.83 -10.05 4.47
CA LEU A 177 12.12 -10.56 5.65
C LEU A 177 10.90 -9.73 5.98
N GLU A 178 10.04 -10.22 6.88
CA GLU A 178 8.88 -9.46 7.34
C GLU A 178 9.22 -8.42 8.39
N GLY A 179 10.24 -8.65 9.20
CA GLY A 179 10.58 -7.80 10.33
C GLY A 179 12.06 -7.47 10.47
N GLU A 180 12.34 -6.37 11.16
CA GLU A 180 13.70 -5.87 11.38
C GLU A 180 14.52 -6.84 12.23
N LYS A 181 13.90 -7.54 13.21
CA LYS A 181 14.59 -8.50 14.09
C LYS A 181 15.18 -9.66 13.27
N ASP A 182 14.39 -10.20 12.34
CA ASP A 182 14.82 -11.32 11.51
C ASP A 182 15.85 -10.89 10.47
N ALA A 183 15.71 -9.68 9.93
CA ALA A 183 16.73 -9.08 9.06
C ALA A 183 18.07 -8.90 9.80
N ASP A 184 18.06 -8.49 11.07
CA ASP A 184 19.28 -8.41 11.88
C ASP A 184 19.87 -9.79 12.15
N SER A 185 19.06 -10.79 12.52
CA SER A 185 19.50 -12.15 12.77
C SER A 185 20.21 -12.77 11.54
N ILE A 186 19.66 -12.55 10.34
CA ILE A 186 20.27 -13.00 9.08
C ILE A 186 21.56 -12.22 8.79
N ALA A 187 21.59 -10.92 9.08
CA ALA A 187 22.79 -10.10 8.89
C ALA A 187 23.93 -10.54 9.83
N GLU A 188 23.63 -10.94 11.06
CA GLU A 188 24.59 -11.51 12.01
C GLU A 188 25.21 -12.82 11.48
N MET A 189 24.47 -13.57 10.66
CA MET A 189 24.99 -14.75 9.94
C MET A 189 25.83 -14.39 8.70
N GLY A 190 26.03 -13.08 8.38
CA GLY A 190 26.88 -12.62 7.29
C GLY A 190 26.19 -12.46 5.93
N PHE A 191 24.87 -12.51 5.90
CA PHE A 191 24.08 -12.27 4.69
C PHE A 191 23.63 -10.80 4.59
N VAL A 192 23.20 -10.40 3.40
CA VAL A 192 22.56 -9.09 3.19
C VAL A 192 21.07 -9.27 3.36
N ALA A 193 20.48 -8.52 4.29
CA ALA A 193 19.07 -8.64 4.63
C ALA A 193 18.38 -7.29 4.72
N THR A 194 17.10 -7.25 4.40
CA THR A 194 16.28 -6.03 4.44
C THR A 194 14.81 -6.34 4.75
N THR A 195 14.06 -5.29 5.08
CA THR A 195 12.60 -5.28 5.23
C THR A 195 12.08 -3.85 5.04
N PHE A 196 10.76 -3.66 5.15
CA PHE A 196 10.14 -2.35 5.16
C PHE A 196 9.53 -1.99 6.51
N VAL A 197 9.45 -0.70 6.80
CA VAL A 197 8.76 -0.22 8.01
C VAL A 197 7.28 -0.61 7.99
N GLY A 198 6.88 -1.41 8.97
CA GLY A 198 5.51 -1.92 9.10
C GLY A 198 5.23 -3.21 8.33
N GLY A 199 6.26 -3.88 7.82
CA GLY A 199 6.17 -5.20 7.19
C GLY A 199 5.64 -5.18 5.75
N THR A 200 5.40 -6.36 5.21
CA THR A 200 5.05 -6.60 3.79
C THR A 200 3.79 -5.85 3.34
N GLY A 201 2.78 -5.68 4.20
CA GLY A 201 1.54 -4.97 3.88
C GLY A 201 1.66 -3.44 3.77
N LYS A 202 2.88 -2.87 3.77
CA LYS A 202 3.14 -1.42 3.70
C LYS A 202 3.99 -1.02 2.51
N TRP A 203 3.80 -1.72 1.39
CA TRP A 203 4.47 -1.40 0.13
C TRP A 203 4.31 0.07 -0.28
N ARG A 204 5.34 0.60 -0.94
CA ARG A 204 5.38 1.92 -1.57
C ARG A 204 6.18 1.85 -2.86
N ASP A 205 5.67 2.45 -3.90
CA ASP A 205 6.34 2.43 -5.22
C ASP A 205 7.72 3.10 -5.18
N GLU A 206 7.95 4.02 -4.22
CA GLU A 206 9.25 4.63 -3.99
C GLU A 206 10.36 3.63 -3.59
N TYR A 207 9.99 2.42 -3.17
CA TYR A 207 10.97 1.37 -2.86
C TYR A 207 11.57 0.70 -4.09
N LEU A 208 10.88 0.69 -5.23
CA LEU A 208 11.31 0.00 -6.44
C LEU A 208 12.72 0.37 -6.88
N GLU A 209 13.09 1.65 -6.78
CA GLU A 209 14.40 2.13 -7.22
C GLU A 209 15.56 1.47 -6.48
N TYR A 210 15.38 1.11 -5.20
CA TYR A 210 16.41 0.50 -4.37
C TYR A 210 16.67 -0.98 -4.69
N PHE A 211 15.76 -1.64 -5.41
CA PHE A 211 15.86 -3.07 -5.75
C PHE A 211 16.20 -3.33 -7.21
N ARG A 212 16.48 -2.29 -7.98
CA ARG A 212 16.80 -2.46 -9.39
C ARG A 212 18.03 -3.34 -9.61
N GLY A 213 17.82 -4.45 -10.33
CA GLY A 213 18.88 -5.42 -10.66
C GLY A 213 19.33 -6.30 -9.49
N ALA A 214 18.62 -6.31 -8.37
CA ALA A 214 18.89 -7.17 -7.22
C ALA A 214 18.53 -8.63 -7.49
N ASP A 215 19.31 -9.55 -6.93
CA ASP A 215 18.95 -10.96 -6.77
C ASP A 215 18.25 -11.11 -5.41
N ILE A 216 16.93 -11.31 -5.39
CA ILE A 216 16.11 -11.31 -4.17
C ILE A 216 15.78 -12.74 -3.72
N VAL A 217 15.85 -12.97 -2.42
CA VAL A 217 15.37 -14.18 -1.76
C VAL A 217 14.31 -13.78 -0.75
N LEU A 218 13.06 -14.08 -1.04
CA LEU A 218 11.92 -13.81 -0.17
C LEU A 218 11.85 -14.87 0.92
N VAL A 219 11.79 -14.46 2.18
CA VAL A 219 11.74 -15.35 3.35
C VAL A 219 10.45 -15.07 4.13
N PRO A 220 9.35 -15.77 3.82
CA PRO A 220 8.08 -15.58 4.52
C PRO A 220 8.12 -16.16 5.93
N ASP A 221 7.37 -15.54 6.85
CA ASP A 221 6.98 -16.20 8.08
C ASP A 221 6.12 -17.43 7.76
N ASN A 222 6.18 -18.47 8.60
CA ASN A 222 5.48 -19.74 8.34
C ASN A 222 3.99 -19.68 8.69
N ASP A 223 3.31 -18.65 8.15
CA ASP A 223 1.86 -18.51 8.24
C ASP A 223 1.24 -17.98 6.93
N HIS A 224 -0.08 -18.07 6.81
CA HIS A 224 -0.76 -17.64 5.60
C HIS A 224 -0.59 -16.13 5.29
N PRO A 225 -0.69 -15.20 6.27
CA PRO A 225 -0.42 -13.79 6.03
C PRO A 225 1.00 -13.51 5.53
N GLY A 226 2.01 -14.19 6.10
CA GLY A 226 3.40 -14.04 5.72
C GLY A 226 3.66 -14.45 4.27
N ILE A 227 3.18 -15.63 3.89
CA ILE A 227 3.30 -16.11 2.51
C ILE A 227 2.62 -15.17 1.54
N LYS A 228 1.38 -14.74 1.85
CA LYS A 228 0.65 -13.79 1.01
C LYS A 228 1.37 -12.46 0.91
N GLY A 229 1.87 -11.93 2.04
CA GLY A 229 2.61 -10.67 2.06
C GLY A 229 3.88 -10.71 1.20
N MET A 230 4.61 -11.83 1.23
CA MET A 230 5.79 -12.01 0.38
C MET A 230 5.43 -12.18 -1.09
N GLN A 231 4.30 -12.81 -1.40
CA GLN A 231 3.78 -12.88 -2.76
C GLN A 231 3.44 -11.49 -3.31
N ASP A 232 2.74 -10.66 -2.51
CA ASP A 232 2.42 -9.28 -2.89
C ASP A 232 3.72 -8.46 -3.13
N ILE A 233 4.76 -8.64 -2.32
CA ILE A 233 6.08 -8.00 -2.52
C ILE A 233 6.74 -8.48 -3.82
N ALA A 234 6.69 -9.78 -4.11
CA ALA A 234 7.24 -10.35 -5.33
C ALA A 234 6.59 -9.76 -6.59
N GLU A 235 5.26 -9.63 -6.58
CA GLU A 235 4.50 -9.02 -7.67
C GLU A 235 4.91 -7.56 -7.92
N HIS A 236 5.09 -6.78 -6.85
CA HIS A 236 5.56 -5.40 -6.96
C HIS A 236 6.99 -5.28 -7.49
N LEU A 237 7.88 -6.18 -7.09
CA LEU A 237 9.29 -6.19 -7.52
C LEU A 237 9.51 -6.79 -8.91
N HIS A 238 8.52 -7.51 -9.45
CA HIS A 238 8.61 -8.20 -10.74
C HIS A 238 8.97 -7.22 -11.87
N GLY A 239 9.89 -7.63 -12.73
CA GLY A 239 10.40 -6.80 -13.84
C GLY A 239 11.41 -5.70 -13.42
N THR A 240 11.63 -5.48 -12.09
CA THR A 240 12.63 -4.53 -11.58
C THR A 240 13.89 -5.25 -11.10
N THR A 241 13.75 -6.39 -10.45
CA THR A 241 14.81 -7.24 -9.94
C THR A 241 15.41 -8.10 -11.06
N LYS A 242 16.64 -8.58 -10.86
CA LYS A 242 17.31 -9.48 -11.79
C LYS A 242 16.80 -10.92 -11.65
N SER A 243 16.62 -11.39 -10.40
CA SER A 243 16.02 -12.68 -10.08
C SER A 243 15.27 -12.60 -8.76
N MET A 244 14.31 -13.50 -8.57
CA MET A 244 13.63 -13.68 -7.29
C MET A 244 13.47 -15.16 -6.98
N LYS A 245 13.68 -15.52 -5.71
CA LYS A 245 13.46 -16.86 -5.16
C LYS A 245 12.57 -16.78 -3.92
N VAL A 246 11.88 -17.85 -3.61
CA VAL A 246 11.13 -17.98 -2.34
C VAL A 246 11.78 -19.09 -1.52
N LEU A 247 12.20 -18.72 -0.32
CA LEU A 247 12.86 -19.64 0.61
C LEU A 247 11.84 -20.20 1.58
N GLU A 248 11.63 -21.52 1.54
CA GLU A 248 10.87 -22.23 2.57
C GLU A 248 11.81 -22.76 3.64
N LEU A 249 11.64 -22.27 4.87
CA LEU A 249 12.42 -22.72 6.03
C LEU A 249 11.88 -24.06 6.52
N THR A 250 12.59 -25.14 6.22
CA THR A 250 12.22 -26.49 6.64
C THR A 250 12.54 -26.75 8.11
N GLY A 251 11.79 -27.67 8.74
CA GLY A 251 11.98 -28.03 10.15
C GLY A 251 11.20 -27.16 11.13
N LEU A 252 10.49 -26.14 10.66
CA LEU A 252 9.48 -25.46 11.45
C LEU A 252 8.21 -26.32 11.56
N VAL A 253 7.41 -26.07 12.60
CA VAL A 253 6.08 -26.69 12.74
C VAL A 253 5.18 -26.34 11.54
N GLU A 254 4.12 -27.14 11.35
CA GLU A 254 3.15 -26.89 10.27
C GLU A 254 2.68 -25.43 10.21
N ARG A 255 2.35 -24.98 9.01
CA ARG A 255 1.82 -23.64 8.76
C ARG A 255 0.59 -23.37 9.60
N THR A 256 0.51 -22.17 10.13
CA THR A 256 -0.62 -21.70 10.92
C THR A 256 -1.43 -20.63 10.19
N ASP A 257 -2.67 -20.42 10.62
CA ASP A 257 -3.49 -19.34 10.07
C ASP A 257 -2.96 -17.95 10.44
N LYS A 258 -2.27 -17.83 11.58
CA LYS A 258 -1.69 -16.57 12.07
C LYS A 258 -0.57 -16.86 13.07
N HIS A 259 0.39 -15.95 13.16
CA HIS A 259 1.49 -16.00 14.11
C HIS A 259 2.35 -17.27 13.95
N GLY A 260 2.73 -17.56 12.71
CA GLY A 260 3.65 -18.62 12.37
C GLY A 260 5.03 -18.40 12.97
N LYS A 261 5.85 -19.45 12.86
CA LYS A 261 7.27 -19.38 13.20
C LYS A 261 8.01 -18.50 12.20
N ASP A 262 8.93 -17.68 12.72
CA ASP A 262 9.75 -16.77 11.94
C ASP A 262 11.19 -17.31 11.73
N PHE A 263 12.01 -16.52 11.04
CA PHE A 263 13.42 -16.88 10.81
C PHE A 263 14.18 -17.09 12.13
N SER A 264 13.91 -16.28 13.16
CA SER A 264 14.57 -16.41 14.44
C SER A 264 14.26 -17.77 15.10
N ASP A 265 13.01 -18.25 14.99
CA ASP A 265 12.64 -19.60 15.47
C ASP A 265 13.40 -20.69 14.70
N TRP A 266 13.63 -20.52 13.39
CA TRP A 266 14.42 -21.44 12.60
C TRP A 266 15.90 -21.43 13.01
N ALA A 267 16.46 -20.25 13.25
CA ALA A 267 17.87 -20.10 13.65
C ALA A 267 18.15 -20.69 15.04
N ASP A 268 17.15 -20.76 15.91
CA ASP A 268 17.25 -21.36 17.25
C ASP A 268 17.26 -22.90 17.22
N ILE A 269 16.98 -23.53 16.07
CA ILE A 269 17.04 -24.99 15.92
C ILE A 269 18.50 -25.44 15.80
N ASP A 270 18.92 -26.37 16.65
CA ASP A 270 20.28 -26.91 16.63
C ASP A 270 20.66 -27.47 15.24
N GLY A 271 21.84 -27.10 14.76
CA GLY A 271 22.34 -27.43 13.42
C GLY A 271 21.86 -26.55 12.27
N ASN A 272 21.05 -25.53 12.53
CA ASN A 272 20.72 -24.49 11.55
C ASN A 272 21.74 -23.35 11.62
N ASP A 273 22.65 -23.32 10.66
CA ASP A 273 23.77 -22.40 10.59
C ASP A 273 23.82 -21.69 9.21
N GLN A 274 24.84 -20.83 9.06
CA GLN A 274 25.12 -20.13 7.82
C GLN A 274 25.28 -21.06 6.61
N LYS A 275 25.91 -22.22 6.79
CA LYS A 275 26.14 -23.18 5.71
C LYS A 275 24.83 -23.76 5.22
N LYS A 276 23.96 -24.18 6.14
CA LYS A 276 22.63 -24.73 5.83
C LYS A 276 21.75 -23.68 5.16
N LEU A 277 21.80 -22.43 5.63
CA LEU A 277 21.06 -21.35 4.99
C LEU A 277 21.54 -21.11 3.55
N ASN A 278 22.85 -21.16 3.28
CA ASN A 278 23.38 -21.07 1.92
C ASN A 278 22.89 -22.22 1.02
N GLU A 279 22.81 -23.44 1.54
CA GLU A 279 22.27 -24.59 0.81
C GLU A 279 20.81 -24.33 0.45
N PHE A 280 19.99 -23.88 1.39
CA PHE A 280 18.58 -23.54 1.15
C PHE A 280 18.38 -22.42 0.15
N ILE A 281 19.21 -21.34 0.20
CA ILE A 281 19.17 -20.25 -0.78
C ILE A 281 19.49 -20.77 -2.20
N SER A 282 20.48 -21.67 -2.30
CA SER A 282 20.85 -22.26 -3.59
C SER A 282 19.73 -23.10 -4.17
N ASP A 283 19.08 -23.91 -3.34
CA ASP A 283 18.04 -24.86 -3.72
C ASP A 283 16.64 -24.20 -3.85
N ALA A 284 16.48 -22.96 -3.33
CA ALA A 284 15.23 -22.26 -3.37
C ALA A 284 14.73 -22.08 -4.82
N PRO A 285 13.45 -22.38 -5.08
CA PRO A 285 12.88 -22.26 -6.42
C PRO A 285 12.83 -20.80 -6.86
N GLU A 286 13.03 -20.57 -8.16
CA GLU A 286 12.79 -19.26 -8.75
C GLU A 286 11.30 -18.92 -8.60
N TRP A 287 11.06 -17.69 -8.18
CA TRP A 287 9.71 -17.16 -8.16
C TRP A 287 9.30 -16.79 -9.60
N SER A 288 8.16 -17.24 -9.99
CA SER A 288 7.45 -16.71 -11.16
C SER A 288 6.15 -16.10 -10.69
N PRO A 289 5.64 -15.04 -11.38
CA PRO A 289 4.25 -14.65 -11.16
C PRO A 289 3.43 -15.94 -11.14
N LEU A 290 2.57 -16.10 -10.15
CA LEU A 290 1.58 -17.15 -10.25
C LEU A 290 0.94 -16.91 -11.63
N GLU A 291 1.27 -17.74 -12.61
CA GLU A 291 0.29 -18.01 -13.64
C GLU A 291 -0.91 -18.40 -12.81
N VAL A 292 -1.87 -17.48 -12.71
CA VAL A 292 -3.15 -17.81 -12.12
C VAL A 292 -3.63 -18.91 -13.07
N TYR A 293 -3.34 -20.15 -12.70
CA TYR A 293 -4.02 -21.28 -13.29
C TYR A 293 -5.44 -21.16 -12.80
N ASP A 294 -6.10 -20.19 -13.41
CA ASP A 294 -7.50 -20.00 -13.26
C ASP A 294 -8.13 -21.15 -14.00
N GLU A 295 -8.49 -22.20 -13.26
CA GLU A 295 -9.24 -23.34 -13.82
C GLU A 295 -10.49 -22.88 -14.56
N ASN A 296 -10.92 -21.64 -14.35
CA ASN A 296 -12.03 -21.00 -15.00
C ASN A 296 -11.62 -20.09 -16.18
N LEU A 297 -10.31 -19.99 -16.51
CA LEU A 297 -9.82 -19.17 -17.61
C LEU A 297 -10.48 -19.54 -18.94
N ALA A 298 -10.78 -20.81 -19.14
CA ALA A 298 -11.51 -21.31 -20.32
C ALA A 298 -12.87 -20.61 -20.50
N PHE A 299 -13.56 -20.27 -19.41
CA PHE A 299 -14.81 -19.48 -19.48
C PHE A 299 -14.56 -18.03 -19.86
N VAL A 300 -13.43 -17.46 -19.42
CA VAL A 300 -13.02 -16.10 -19.80
C VAL A 300 -12.71 -16.04 -21.28
N GLU A 301 -11.97 -17.02 -21.78
CA GLU A 301 -11.63 -17.15 -23.21
C GLU A 301 -12.89 -17.39 -24.07
N GLU A 302 -13.80 -18.27 -23.63
CA GLU A 302 -15.09 -18.48 -24.30
C GLU A 302 -15.86 -17.18 -24.48
N LEU A 303 -15.90 -16.36 -23.41
CA LEU A 303 -16.62 -15.08 -23.44
C LEU A 303 -15.88 -14.01 -24.23
N ASN A 304 -14.54 -14.00 -24.23
CA ASN A 304 -13.71 -13.09 -25.03
C ASN A 304 -13.89 -13.30 -26.55
N LEU A 305 -14.29 -14.50 -26.99
CA LEU A 305 -14.60 -14.77 -28.40
C LEU A 305 -15.84 -14.02 -28.89
N LYS A 306 -16.73 -13.64 -27.98
CA LYS A 306 -18.06 -13.08 -28.32
C LYS A 306 -18.30 -11.68 -27.76
N HIS A 307 -17.52 -11.29 -26.77
CA HIS A 307 -17.77 -10.09 -26.00
C HIS A 307 -16.48 -9.29 -25.77
N LEU A 308 -16.63 -7.97 -25.73
CA LEU A 308 -15.58 -7.05 -25.26
C LEU A 308 -16.19 -5.89 -24.49
N VAL A 309 -15.43 -5.29 -23.59
CA VAL A 309 -15.82 -4.10 -22.83
C VAL A 309 -15.21 -2.87 -23.48
N THR A 310 -16.00 -1.84 -23.69
CA THR A 310 -15.56 -0.54 -24.23
C THR A 310 -16.33 0.60 -23.59
N MET A 311 -15.97 1.83 -23.93
CA MET A 311 -16.71 3.03 -23.56
C MET A 311 -17.34 3.68 -24.78
N ILE A 312 -18.67 3.83 -24.78
CA ILE A 312 -19.42 4.52 -25.82
C ILE A 312 -20.19 5.66 -25.17
N GLY A 313 -19.97 6.88 -25.64
CA GLY A 313 -20.63 8.06 -25.10
C GLY A 313 -20.40 8.27 -23.59
N GLY A 314 -19.21 7.91 -23.09
CA GLY A 314 -18.85 8.04 -21.67
C GLY A 314 -19.46 6.96 -20.75
N LYS A 315 -20.10 5.92 -21.33
CA LYS A 315 -20.69 4.81 -20.58
C LYS A 315 -19.98 3.50 -20.90
N THR A 316 -19.70 2.71 -19.87
CA THR A 316 -19.21 1.34 -20.04
C THR A 316 -20.26 0.51 -20.76
N THR A 317 -19.87 -0.10 -21.85
CA THR A 317 -20.73 -0.88 -22.76
C THR A 317 -20.08 -2.22 -23.06
N VAL A 318 -20.85 -3.28 -23.07
CA VAL A 318 -20.43 -4.59 -23.57
C VAL A 318 -20.86 -4.70 -25.03
N VAL A 319 -19.91 -4.92 -25.91
CA VAL A 319 -20.14 -5.22 -27.34
C VAL A 319 -20.23 -6.73 -27.47
N ASN A 320 -21.27 -7.21 -28.12
CA ASN A 320 -21.52 -8.62 -28.35
C ASN A 320 -21.54 -8.88 -29.85
N GLU A 321 -20.85 -9.92 -30.31
CA GLU A 321 -20.97 -10.43 -31.65
C GLU A 321 -22.05 -11.52 -31.68
N VAL A 322 -23.07 -11.33 -32.51
CA VAL A 322 -24.21 -12.23 -32.64
C VAL A 322 -24.44 -12.54 -34.11
N HIS A 323 -24.66 -13.81 -34.45
CA HIS A 323 -25.04 -14.21 -35.79
C HIS A 323 -26.49 -13.81 -36.08
N ASP A 324 -26.68 -13.01 -37.13
CA ASP A 324 -27.98 -12.67 -37.68
C ASP A 324 -28.37 -13.64 -38.82
N PRO A 325 -29.31 -14.55 -38.57
CA PRO A 325 -29.65 -15.54 -39.59
C PRO A 325 -30.43 -14.95 -40.77
N ALA A 326 -31.03 -13.76 -40.63
CA ALA A 326 -31.70 -13.08 -41.73
C ALA A 326 -30.72 -12.40 -42.69
N MET A 327 -29.58 -11.99 -42.18
CA MET A 327 -28.51 -11.34 -42.94
C MET A 327 -27.35 -12.30 -43.32
N GLU A 328 -27.39 -13.54 -42.82
CA GLU A 328 -26.33 -14.54 -42.93
C GLU A 328 -24.92 -14.03 -42.57
N ARG A 329 -24.83 -13.12 -41.59
CA ARG A 329 -23.59 -12.52 -41.11
C ARG A 329 -23.62 -12.23 -39.63
N ASN A 330 -22.43 -12.07 -39.04
CA ASN A 330 -22.33 -11.56 -37.66
C ASN A 330 -22.58 -10.05 -37.59
N ILE A 331 -23.33 -9.63 -36.64
CA ILE A 331 -23.62 -8.23 -36.31
C ILE A 331 -23.14 -7.91 -34.90
N LEU A 332 -22.82 -6.64 -34.64
CA LEU A 332 -22.50 -6.18 -33.31
C LEU A 332 -23.76 -5.66 -32.62
N THR A 333 -23.99 -6.14 -31.42
CA THR A 333 -25.03 -5.66 -30.53
C THR A 333 -24.40 -5.07 -29.27
N TYR A 334 -25.14 -4.27 -28.53
CA TYR A 334 -24.62 -3.53 -27.38
C TYR A 334 -25.52 -3.80 -26.18
N SER A 335 -24.89 -4.04 -25.03
CA SER A 335 -25.58 -4.20 -23.76
C SER A 335 -24.93 -3.39 -22.64
N THR A 336 -25.70 -3.08 -21.59
CA THR A 336 -25.12 -2.53 -20.38
C THR A 336 -24.39 -3.64 -19.61
N PRO A 337 -23.42 -3.29 -18.72
CA PRO A 337 -22.80 -4.27 -17.83
C PRO A 337 -23.80 -5.05 -16.99
N THR A 338 -24.92 -4.42 -16.61
CA THR A 338 -25.98 -5.05 -15.82
C THR A 338 -26.73 -6.09 -16.65
N ASP A 339 -27.14 -5.75 -17.88
CA ASP A 339 -27.86 -6.68 -18.76
C ASP A 339 -26.98 -7.87 -19.14
N PHE A 340 -25.69 -7.62 -19.43
CA PHE A 340 -24.74 -8.69 -19.67
C PHE A 340 -24.62 -9.66 -18.50
N LYS A 341 -24.47 -9.15 -17.26
CA LYS A 341 -24.38 -9.98 -16.07
C LYS A 341 -25.66 -10.77 -15.82
N ASN A 342 -26.82 -10.15 -16.06
CA ASN A 342 -28.12 -10.79 -15.94
C ASN A 342 -28.31 -11.90 -16.97
N TYR A 343 -27.84 -11.72 -18.21
CA TYR A 343 -27.88 -12.73 -19.26
C TYR A 343 -27.16 -14.02 -18.87
N TYR A 344 -26.01 -13.88 -18.17
CA TYR A 344 -25.20 -15.00 -17.68
C TYR A 344 -25.47 -15.37 -16.21
N SER A 345 -26.55 -14.88 -15.62
CA SER A 345 -26.87 -15.09 -14.20
C SER A 345 -27.21 -16.55 -13.82
N ASN A 346 -27.51 -17.38 -14.80
CA ASN A 346 -27.86 -18.80 -14.63
C ASN A 346 -26.69 -19.77 -14.86
N ARG A 347 -25.51 -19.28 -15.28
CA ARG A 347 -24.28 -20.07 -15.40
C ARG A 347 -23.32 -19.69 -14.26
N PHE A 348 -22.90 -20.67 -13.48
CA PHE A 348 -22.09 -20.46 -12.29
C PHE A 348 -20.79 -21.26 -12.36
N ILE A 349 -19.75 -20.71 -11.72
CA ILE A 349 -18.52 -21.37 -11.35
C ILE A 349 -18.36 -21.29 -9.84
N THR A 350 -17.55 -22.14 -9.26
CA THR A 350 -17.22 -22.11 -7.83
C THR A 350 -15.88 -21.42 -7.63
N ILE A 351 -15.85 -20.38 -6.79
CA ILE A 351 -14.64 -19.67 -6.38
C ILE A 351 -14.65 -19.59 -4.86
N ASP A 352 -13.62 -20.08 -4.20
CA ASP A 352 -13.53 -20.12 -2.74
C ASP A 352 -14.81 -20.71 -2.09
N ASP A 353 -15.27 -21.85 -2.61
CA ASP A 353 -16.50 -22.55 -2.20
C ASP A 353 -17.80 -21.73 -2.34
N ARG A 354 -17.78 -20.67 -3.14
CA ARG A 354 -18.97 -19.83 -3.39
C ARG A 354 -19.35 -19.83 -4.86
N PRO A 355 -20.65 -19.93 -5.18
CA PRO A 355 -21.11 -19.83 -6.55
C PRO A 355 -21.01 -18.37 -7.04
N VAL A 356 -20.33 -18.16 -8.15
CA VAL A 356 -20.21 -16.87 -8.85
C VAL A 356 -20.71 -17.04 -10.26
N SER A 357 -21.62 -16.16 -10.74
CA SER A 357 -22.04 -16.23 -12.13
C SER A 357 -20.90 -15.92 -13.08
N ILE A 358 -20.81 -16.63 -14.21
CA ILE A 358 -19.73 -16.43 -15.19
C ILE A 358 -19.69 -15.02 -15.77
N GLY A 359 -20.86 -14.36 -15.89
CA GLY A 359 -20.93 -12.96 -16.32
C GLY A 359 -20.29 -11.99 -15.32
N ASN A 360 -20.49 -12.22 -14.00
CA ASN A 360 -19.82 -11.44 -12.95
C ASN A 360 -18.33 -11.73 -12.90
N TYR A 361 -17.94 -12.98 -13.04
CA TYR A 361 -16.56 -13.42 -13.06
C TYR A 361 -15.80 -12.78 -14.22
N TRP A 362 -16.27 -13.02 -15.47
CA TRP A 362 -15.64 -12.43 -16.65
C TRP A 362 -15.54 -10.90 -16.58
N PHE A 363 -16.60 -10.23 -16.17
CA PHE A 363 -16.61 -8.76 -16.14
C PHE A 363 -15.55 -8.17 -15.19
N LYS A 364 -15.15 -8.90 -14.15
CA LYS A 364 -14.12 -8.52 -13.19
C LYS A 364 -12.73 -9.08 -13.51
N HIS A 365 -12.65 -10.07 -14.38
CA HIS A 365 -11.41 -10.78 -14.66
C HIS A 365 -10.40 -9.87 -15.39
N PRO A 366 -9.10 -9.86 -14.99
CA PRO A 366 -8.07 -9.03 -15.63
C PRO A 366 -7.84 -9.37 -17.10
N SER A 367 -7.97 -10.65 -17.49
CA SER A 367 -7.79 -11.12 -18.87
C SER A 367 -9.03 -10.94 -19.75
N ARG A 368 -10.11 -10.28 -19.28
CA ARG A 368 -11.26 -9.98 -20.15
C ARG A 368 -10.84 -9.07 -21.30
N LEU A 369 -11.42 -9.29 -22.47
CA LEU A 369 -11.16 -8.42 -23.62
C LEU A 369 -11.76 -7.03 -23.39
N SER A 370 -10.93 -5.99 -23.49
CA SER A 370 -11.33 -4.59 -23.24
C SER A 370 -10.62 -3.64 -24.20
N LEU A 371 -11.37 -2.68 -24.76
CA LEU A 371 -10.86 -1.59 -25.60
C LEU A 371 -10.91 -0.22 -24.88
N ILE A 372 -10.81 -0.21 -23.55
CA ILE A 372 -10.89 1.03 -22.75
C ILE A 372 -9.57 1.82 -22.77
N HIS A 373 -8.48 1.21 -23.20
CA HIS A 373 -7.12 1.76 -23.19
C HIS A 373 -6.50 1.91 -24.60
N ILE A 374 -7.28 2.43 -25.55
CA ILE A 374 -6.72 2.88 -26.83
C ILE A 374 -6.73 4.41 -26.86
#